data_24d44b4b9b93f3d80e4a00689280b0db
#
_entry.id   24d44b4b9b93f3d80e4a00689280b0db
#
_cell.length_a   1.000
_cell.length_b   1.000
_cell.length_c   1.000
_cell.angle_alpha   90.00
_cell.angle_beta   90.00
_cell.angle_gamma   90.00
#
_symmetry.space_group_name_H-M   'P 1'
#
loop_
_entity.id
_entity.type
_entity.pdbx_description
1 polymer ?
#
loop_
_entity_poly.entity_id
_entity_poly.type
_entity_poly.pdbx_seq_one_letter_code
_entity_poly.pdbx_strand_id
1 'polypeptide(L)'
;SNPTGTWTTDDGADAFPLEATQWHDSDIDGYGDNWADANWNSERVVLGVGQFVSDAFQPDACPTERGYSSIDRFGCLDEDGDGMSDAADAFPNEPSQMYDLDGDGYGDNASGALADGCPDTAGTSTLGGMLGCPDADGDGWADSIDLFPALSHSWSDADGDNYSDQEGTAITDDCPEEHGNSTGDRL
;
A
#
# COMPACT_ATOMS: atom_id res chain seq x y z
N SER A 1 11.91 -47.40 5.00
CA SER A 1 12.85 -47.29 6.14
C SER A 1 13.96 -46.36 5.74
N ASN A 2 14.13 -45.26 6.46
CA ASN A 2 15.23 -44.31 6.24
C ASN A 2 16.52 -44.88 6.88
N PRO A 3 17.51 -45.33 6.09
CA PRO A 3 18.72 -45.96 6.63
C PRO A 3 19.69 -44.99 7.30
N THR A 4 19.47 -43.69 7.20
CA THR A 4 20.31 -42.65 7.83
C THR A 4 19.78 -42.16 9.17
N GLY A 5 18.55 -42.55 9.56
CA GLY A 5 17.94 -42.24 10.85
C GLY A 5 17.36 -40.83 11.01
N THR A 6 17.44 -39.98 10.00
CA THR A 6 16.78 -38.68 9.93
C THR A 6 15.64 -38.77 8.92
N TRP A 7 14.42 -38.58 9.39
CA TRP A 7 13.23 -38.49 8.53
C TRP A 7 13.10 -37.03 8.08
N THR A 8 12.86 -36.86 6.78
CA THR A 8 12.53 -35.58 6.16
C THR A 8 11.09 -35.60 5.67
N THR A 9 10.53 -34.47 5.30
CA THR A 9 9.18 -34.37 4.70
C THR A 9 9.07 -35.19 3.41
N ASP A 10 10.13 -35.30 2.63
CA ASP A 10 10.22 -36.15 1.44
C ASP A 10 10.13 -37.66 1.78
N ASP A 11 10.52 -38.05 2.98
CA ASP A 11 10.37 -39.41 3.50
C ASP A 11 8.99 -39.67 4.12
N GLY A 12 8.07 -38.68 4.08
CA GLY A 12 6.74 -38.72 4.69
C GLY A 12 6.75 -38.39 6.18
N ALA A 13 7.77 -37.67 6.67
CA ALA A 13 7.73 -37.12 8.02
C ALA A 13 6.74 -35.95 8.06
N ASP A 14 6.10 -35.74 9.22
CA ASP A 14 5.23 -34.63 9.49
C ASP A 14 6.04 -33.32 9.57
N ALA A 15 5.69 -32.34 8.72
CA ALA A 15 6.33 -31.05 8.71
C ALA A 15 5.96 -30.20 9.96
N PHE A 16 4.80 -30.50 10.55
CA PHE A 16 4.23 -29.76 11.69
C PHE A 16 3.89 -30.67 12.87
N PRO A 17 4.84 -31.36 13.50
CA PRO A 17 4.58 -32.42 14.48
C PRO A 17 3.88 -31.95 15.77
N LEU A 18 3.72 -30.64 15.96
CA LEU A 18 3.01 -30.04 17.09
C LEU A 18 1.66 -29.44 16.69
N GLU A 19 1.32 -29.44 15.38
CA GLU A 19 0.05 -28.91 14.85
C GLU A 19 -0.76 -30.02 14.17
N ALA A 20 -1.81 -30.46 14.85
CA ALA A 20 -2.56 -31.64 14.45
C ALA A 20 -3.40 -31.46 13.15
N THR A 21 -3.56 -30.25 12.65
CA THR A 21 -4.33 -29.92 11.46
C THR A 21 -3.46 -29.71 10.22
N GLN A 22 -2.14 -29.67 10.38
CA GLN A 22 -1.16 -29.52 9.32
C GLN A 22 -0.11 -30.63 9.40
N TRP A 23 0.31 -31.19 8.29
CA TRP A 23 1.35 -32.24 8.26
C TRP A 23 2.23 -32.22 7.01
N HIS A 24 1.90 -31.41 6.01
CA HIS A 24 2.66 -31.26 4.77
C HIS A 24 2.88 -29.81 4.44
N ASP A 25 4.02 -29.49 3.86
CA ASP A 25 4.46 -28.15 3.45
C ASP A 25 5.23 -28.36 2.13
N SER A 26 4.58 -28.08 1.01
CA SER A 26 5.07 -28.42 -0.32
C SER A 26 6.19 -27.53 -0.82
N ASP A 27 6.20 -26.26 -0.44
CA ASP A 27 7.17 -25.26 -0.90
C ASP A 27 8.18 -24.85 0.20
N ILE A 28 7.98 -25.36 1.41
CA ILE A 28 8.91 -25.23 2.55
C ILE A 28 9.01 -23.76 3.01
N ASP A 29 7.86 -23.11 3.18
CA ASP A 29 7.78 -21.74 3.68
C ASP A 29 7.37 -21.64 5.15
N GLY A 30 6.88 -22.75 5.72
CA GLY A 30 6.46 -22.85 7.11
C GLY A 30 4.96 -22.78 7.31
N TYR A 31 4.17 -22.66 6.25
CA TYR A 31 2.72 -22.79 6.27
C TYR A 31 2.27 -24.15 5.73
N GLY A 32 1.17 -24.66 6.24
CA GLY A 32 0.75 -26.03 5.91
C GLY A 32 -0.25 -26.08 4.76
N ASP A 33 -0.12 -27.11 3.92
CA ASP A 33 -0.92 -27.30 2.71
C ASP A 33 -2.39 -27.60 2.97
N ASN A 34 -2.79 -28.05 4.15
CA ASN A 34 -4.18 -28.35 4.44
C ASN A 34 -5.02 -27.07 4.53
N TRP A 35 -6.23 -27.10 4.01
CA TRP A 35 -7.10 -25.92 3.94
C TRP A 35 -8.44 -26.13 4.63
N ALA A 36 -9.03 -25.04 5.12
CA ALA A 36 -10.35 -25.02 5.78
C ALA A 36 -11.45 -24.36 4.94
N ASP A 37 -11.10 -23.57 3.94
CA ASP A 37 -12.08 -22.93 3.06
C ASP A 37 -12.49 -23.86 1.91
N ALA A 38 -13.76 -24.25 1.91
CA ALA A 38 -14.31 -25.12 0.87
C ALA A 38 -14.27 -24.51 -0.55
N ASN A 39 -14.14 -23.20 -0.68
CA ASN A 39 -13.98 -22.55 -1.97
C ASN A 39 -12.65 -22.91 -2.65
N TRP A 40 -11.65 -23.32 -1.89
CA TRP A 40 -10.34 -23.75 -2.42
C TRP A 40 -10.34 -25.20 -2.92
N ASN A 41 -11.39 -26.01 -2.67
CA ASN A 41 -11.42 -27.43 -2.99
C ASN A 41 -11.09 -27.72 -4.47
N SER A 42 -11.66 -26.94 -5.40
CA SER A 42 -11.46 -27.19 -6.83
C SER A 42 -10.01 -26.94 -7.29
N GLU A 43 -9.40 -25.90 -6.76
CA GLU A 43 -8.01 -25.51 -7.03
C GLU A 43 -7.05 -26.53 -6.40
N ARG A 44 -7.24 -26.86 -5.13
CA ARG A 44 -6.39 -27.78 -4.37
C ARG A 44 -6.39 -29.19 -4.93
N VAL A 45 -7.55 -29.67 -5.38
CA VAL A 45 -7.63 -30.98 -6.06
C VAL A 45 -6.83 -30.99 -7.38
N VAL A 46 -6.82 -29.88 -8.11
CA VAL A 46 -6.00 -29.75 -9.35
C VAL A 46 -4.52 -29.70 -9.05
N LEU A 47 -4.13 -28.96 -8.01
CA LEU A 47 -2.72 -28.89 -7.57
C LEU A 47 -2.25 -30.20 -6.95
N GLY A 48 -3.16 -30.98 -6.35
CA GLY A 48 -2.84 -32.27 -5.73
C GLY A 48 -2.06 -32.15 -4.43
N VAL A 49 -2.19 -31.02 -3.73
CA VAL A 49 -1.48 -30.73 -2.47
C VAL A 49 -2.46 -30.56 -1.31
N GLY A 50 -2.05 -31.01 -0.11
CA GLY A 50 -2.84 -30.90 1.12
C GLY A 50 -4.14 -31.70 1.13
N GLN A 51 -4.97 -31.46 2.12
CA GLN A 51 -6.31 -32.03 2.31
C GLN A 51 -7.25 -30.99 2.95
N PHE A 52 -8.57 -31.15 2.70
CA PHE A 52 -9.56 -30.36 3.40
C PHE A 52 -9.65 -30.78 4.88
N VAL A 53 -9.36 -29.87 5.77
CA VAL A 53 -9.46 -30.00 7.24
C VAL A 53 -10.22 -28.80 7.74
N SER A 54 -11.40 -28.98 8.31
CA SER A 54 -12.35 -27.89 8.63
C SER A 54 -11.84 -26.84 9.62
N ASP A 55 -10.77 -27.14 10.31
CA ASP A 55 -10.12 -26.31 11.33
C ASP A 55 -8.61 -26.18 11.08
N ALA A 56 -8.17 -26.32 9.81
CA ALA A 56 -6.77 -26.17 9.42
C ALA A 56 -6.20 -24.82 9.93
N PHE A 57 -5.13 -24.93 10.70
CA PHE A 57 -4.47 -23.77 11.29
C PHE A 57 -3.59 -23.08 10.25
N GLN A 58 -3.77 -21.78 10.05
CA GLN A 58 -2.98 -20.95 9.14
C GLN A 58 -2.70 -21.65 7.80
N PRO A 59 -3.76 -22.03 7.07
CA PRO A 59 -3.61 -22.78 5.83
C PRO A 59 -2.85 -21.95 4.79
N ASP A 60 -1.84 -22.56 4.20
CA ASP A 60 -1.12 -21.95 3.10
C ASP A 60 -2.05 -21.63 1.92
N ALA A 61 -2.11 -20.40 1.50
CA ALA A 61 -2.92 -19.95 0.39
C ALA A 61 -2.22 -20.14 -0.97
N CYS A 62 -0.89 -20.27 -0.97
CA CYS A 62 -0.03 -20.40 -2.16
C CYS A 62 0.91 -21.63 -2.12
N PRO A 63 0.43 -22.87 -1.89
CA PRO A 63 1.20 -24.05 -1.48
C PRO A 63 2.19 -24.60 -2.51
N THR A 64 2.46 -23.91 -3.56
CA THR A 64 3.44 -24.25 -4.61
C THR A 64 4.39 -23.11 -4.89
N GLU A 65 4.26 -22.00 -4.16
CA GLU A 65 5.06 -20.79 -4.33
C GLU A 65 5.41 -20.23 -2.96
N ARG A 66 6.66 -20.42 -2.56
CA ARG A 66 7.15 -20.03 -1.26
C ARG A 66 6.93 -18.57 -0.96
N GLY A 67 6.27 -18.24 0.16
CA GLY A 67 5.98 -16.89 0.58
C GLY A 67 5.95 -16.70 2.10
N TYR A 68 5.76 -15.47 2.54
CA TYR A 68 5.82 -15.12 3.96
C TYR A 68 4.68 -14.21 4.42
N SER A 69 3.71 -13.95 3.54
CA SER A 69 2.52 -13.18 3.91
C SER A 69 1.76 -13.83 5.07
N SER A 70 1.19 -13.01 5.95
CA SER A 70 0.65 -13.47 7.23
C SER A 70 -0.58 -12.69 7.71
N ILE A 71 -1.06 -11.70 6.93
CA ILE A 71 -2.19 -10.83 7.29
C ILE A 71 -3.45 -11.24 6.53
N ASP A 72 -3.42 -11.22 5.20
CA ASP A 72 -4.56 -11.50 4.33
C ASP A 72 -4.62 -12.97 3.89
N ARG A 73 -3.47 -13.50 3.49
CA ARG A 73 -3.27 -14.87 3.00
C ARG A 73 -1.94 -15.38 3.57
N PHE A 74 -1.94 -16.58 4.14
CA PHE A 74 -0.71 -17.17 4.64
C PHE A 74 0.09 -17.81 3.51
N GLY A 75 1.42 -17.70 3.53
CA GLY A 75 2.31 -18.42 2.63
C GLY A 75 2.38 -17.91 1.20
N CYS A 76 1.88 -16.72 0.90
CA CYS A 76 2.02 -16.11 -0.42
C CYS A 76 3.20 -15.15 -0.49
N LEU A 77 3.61 -14.77 -1.71
CA LEU A 77 4.65 -13.76 -1.92
C LEU A 77 4.32 -12.47 -1.18
N ASP A 78 5.34 -11.91 -0.54
CA ASP A 78 5.34 -10.68 0.23
C ASP A 78 6.77 -10.11 0.09
N GLU A 79 6.97 -9.27 -0.92
CA GLU A 79 8.30 -8.82 -1.35
C GLU A 79 8.95 -7.87 -0.33
N ASP A 80 8.15 -7.04 0.35
CA ASP A 80 8.68 -6.05 1.29
C ASP A 80 8.61 -6.49 2.76
N GLY A 81 7.87 -7.58 3.04
CA GLY A 81 7.85 -8.23 4.36
C GLY A 81 6.96 -7.54 5.40
N ASP A 82 5.96 -6.80 4.99
CA ASP A 82 5.01 -6.14 5.89
C ASP A 82 3.88 -7.07 6.37
N GLY A 83 3.74 -8.24 5.73
CA GLY A 83 2.79 -9.31 6.03
C GLY A 83 1.58 -9.36 5.11
N MET A 84 1.32 -8.34 4.29
CA MET A 84 0.33 -8.39 3.23
C MET A 84 0.89 -9.16 2.03
N SER A 85 0.08 -9.94 1.33
CA SER A 85 0.56 -10.58 0.10
C SER A 85 0.66 -9.57 -1.04
N ASP A 86 1.69 -9.68 -1.90
CA ASP A 86 1.88 -8.82 -3.09
C ASP A 86 0.61 -8.67 -3.94
N ALA A 87 -0.22 -9.72 -3.96
CA ALA A 87 -1.45 -9.73 -4.74
C ALA A 87 -2.59 -8.88 -4.15
N ALA A 88 -2.54 -8.58 -2.86
CA ALA A 88 -3.55 -7.78 -2.14
C ALA A 88 -2.98 -6.44 -1.69
N ASP A 89 -1.67 -6.29 -1.71
CA ASP A 89 -0.97 -5.07 -1.35
C ASP A 89 -1.01 -4.04 -2.49
N ALA A 90 -1.43 -2.83 -2.18
CA ALA A 90 -1.37 -1.70 -3.12
C ALA A 90 0.08 -1.22 -3.35
N PHE A 91 0.99 -1.50 -2.40
CA PHE A 91 2.38 -1.05 -2.41
C PHE A 91 3.38 -2.18 -2.14
N PRO A 92 3.46 -3.24 -2.96
CA PRO A 92 4.20 -4.48 -2.67
C PRO A 92 5.73 -4.34 -2.59
N ASN A 93 6.26 -3.13 -2.52
CA ASN A 93 7.67 -2.81 -2.32
C ASN A 93 7.88 -1.71 -1.27
N GLU A 94 6.85 -1.35 -0.52
CA GLU A 94 6.90 -0.28 0.48
C GLU A 94 6.26 -0.74 1.81
N PRO A 95 7.07 -1.28 2.74
CA PRO A 95 6.57 -1.97 3.94
C PRO A 95 5.85 -1.06 4.95
N SER A 96 5.71 0.20 4.68
CA SER A 96 4.95 1.12 5.52
C SER A 96 3.55 1.44 4.98
N GLN A 97 3.21 0.91 3.81
CA GLN A 97 1.92 1.12 3.15
C GLN A 97 1.37 -0.20 2.62
N MET A 98 0.08 -0.46 2.81
CA MET A 98 -0.61 -1.67 2.35
C MET A 98 -1.86 -1.34 1.52
N TYR A 99 -2.46 -0.20 1.76
CA TYR A 99 -3.76 0.19 1.21
C TYR A 99 -3.69 1.52 0.49
N ASP A 100 -4.49 1.63 -0.56
CA ASP A 100 -4.75 2.83 -1.35
C ASP A 100 -6.25 2.82 -1.68
N LEU A 101 -7.06 3.46 -0.85
CA LEU A 101 -8.51 3.33 -0.89
C LEU A 101 -9.14 4.02 -2.11
N ASP A 102 -8.56 5.13 -2.53
CA ASP A 102 -9.07 5.92 -3.66
C ASP A 102 -8.32 5.68 -4.97
N GLY A 103 -7.16 5.00 -4.92
CA GLY A 103 -6.43 4.52 -6.09
C GLY A 103 -5.56 5.56 -6.78
N ASP A 104 -5.07 6.56 -6.06
CA ASP A 104 -4.27 7.64 -6.64
C ASP A 104 -2.74 7.42 -6.55
N GLY A 105 -2.33 6.36 -5.85
CA GLY A 105 -0.93 5.97 -5.72
C GLY A 105 -0.22 6.52 -4.47
N TYR A 106 -0.96 7.12 -3.55
CA TYR A 106 -0.50 7.47 -2.22
C TYR A 106 -1.14 6.54 -1.18
N GLY A 107 -0.42 6.25 -0.09
CA GLY A 107 -0.86 5.20 0.84
C GLY A 107 -1.65 5.73 2.03
N ASP A 108 -2.66 4.96 2.45
CA ASP A 108 -3.59 5.32 3.53
C ASP A 108 -2.94 5.41 4.92
N ASN A 109 -1.76 4.82 5.12
CA ASN A 109 -1.07 4.92 6.39
C ASN A 109 -0.41 6.30 6.57
N ALA A 110 -1.03 7.16 7.34
CA ALA A 110 -0.55 8.52 7.63
C ALA A 110 0.87 8.60 8.25
N SER A 111 1.42 7.48 8.72
CA SER A 111 2.78 7.38 9.27
C SER A 111 3.76 6.70 8.32
N GLY A 112 3.28 6.20 7.19
CA GLY A 112 4.05 5.54 6.15
C GLY A 112 4.75 6.52 5.21
N ALA A 113 5.54 5.97 4.31
CA ALA A 113 6.13 6.73 3.21
C ALA A 113 5.04 7.18 2.24
N LEU A 114 5.19 8.37 1.66
CA LEU A 114 4.22 8.93 0.72
C LEU A 114 2.76 8.84 1.23
N ALA A 115 2.57 9.17 2.51
CA ALA A 115 1.27 9.14 3.14
C ALA A 115 0.30 10.08 2.44
N ASP A 116 -0.88 9.56 2.12
CA ASP A 116 -1.97 10.32 1.53
C ASP A 116 -2.55 11.33 2.54
N GLY A 117 -2.70 12.55 2.09
CA GLY A 117 -3.38 13.62 2.84
C GLY A 117 -4.91 13.58 2.74
N CYS A 118 -5.43 12.86 1.75
CA CYS A 118 -6.86 12.78 1.42
C CYS A 118 -7.31 11.34 1.09
N PRO A 119 -7.15 10.34 1.99
CA PRO A 119 -7.29 8.90 1.68
C PRO A 119 -8.63 8.42 1.09
N ASP A 120 -9.63 9.27 1.09
CA ASP A 120 -10.97 8.98 0.55
C ASP A 120 -11.24 9.70 -0.79
N THR A 121 -10.28 10.48 -1.31
CA THR A 121 -10.52 11.37 -2.46
C THR A 121 -9.26 11.53 -3.30
N ALA A 122 -9.17 10.75 -4.35
CA ALA A 122 -8.04 10.74 -5.27
C ALA A 122 -7.66 12.14 -5.78
N GLY A 123 -6.36 12.43 -5.75
CA GLY A 123 -5.83 13.70 -6.20
C GLY A 123 -4.43 13.62 -6.79
N THR A 124 -3.86 14.77 -7.08
CA THR A 124 -2.57 14.88 -7.79
C THR A 124 -1.57 15.80 -7.09
N SER A 125 -1.93 16.33 -5.93
CA SER A 125 -1.04 17.21 -5.18
C SER A 125 0.21 16.50 -4.69
N THR A 126 1.34 17.20 -4.74
CA THR A 126 2.68 16.65 -4.43
C THR A 126 3.47 17.52 -3.46
N LEU A 127 2.91 18.65 -3.06
CA LEU A 127 3.56 19.67 -2.25
C LEU A 127 2.80 19.98 -0.95
N GLY A 128 3.39 20.79 -0.10
CA GLY A 128 2.77 21.27 1.13
C GLY A 128 2.45 20.23 2.19
N GLY A 129 2.88 18.96 2.02
CA GLY A 129 2.59 17.87 2.94
C GLY A 129 1.16 17.32 2.82
N MET A 130 0.43 17.68 1.78
CA MET A 130 -0.89 17.18 1.41
C MET A 130 -0.77 16.43 0.08
N LEU A 131 -0.12 15.25 0.12
CA LEU A 131 0.03 14.39 -1.06
C LEU A 131 -1.31 13.75 -1.40
N GLY A 132 -1.56 13.44 -2.66
CA GLY A 132 -2.76 12.69 -3.06
C GLY A 132 -4.07 13.48 -2.97
N CYS A 133 -4.05 14.75 -2.62
CA CYS A 133 -5.27 15.55 -2.54
C CYS A 133 -5.65 16.19 -3.89
N PRO A 134 -6.92 16.58 -4.10
CA PRO A 134 -7.33 17.35 -5.26
C PRO A 134 -6.48 18.59 -5.48
N ASP A 135 -6.03 18.76 -6.72
CA ASP A 135 -5.20 19.86 -7.23
C ASP A 135 -5.75 20.25 -8.61
N ALA A 136 -6.57 21.27 -8.65
CA ALA A 136 -7.39 21.59 -9.81
C ALA A 136 -6.61 22.23 -10.96
N ASP A 137 -5.53 22.95 -10.67
CA ASP A 137 -4.73 23.63 -11.68
C ASP A 137 -3.37 22.98 -11.97
N GLY A 138 -3.00 21.96 -11.18
CA GLY A 138 -1.85 21.09 -11.41
C GLY A 138 -0.52 21.71 -11.03
N ASP A 139 -0.47 22.63 -10.08
CA ASP A 139 0.77 23.24 -9.62
C ASP A 139 1.45 22.45 -8.47
N GLY A 140 0.78 21.42 -7.99
CA GLY A 140 1.26 20.52 -6.96
C GLY A 140 0.75 20.84 -5.56
N TRP A 141 0.12 21.97 -5.33
CA TRP A 141 -0.52 22.28 -4.07
C TRP A 141 -1.96 21.79 -4.05
N ALA A 142 -2.40 21.21 -2.96
CA ALA A 142 -3.78 20.77 -2.83
C ALA A 142 -4.74 21.98 -2.77
N ASP A 143 -5.90 21.89 -3.42
CA ASP A 143 -6.96 22.92 -3.40
C ASP A 143 -7.31 23.41 -1.99
N SER A 144 -7.14 22.54 -0.99
CA SER A 144 -7.47 22.84 0.41
C SER A 144 -6.51 23.79 1.11
N ILE A 145 -5.28 23.90 0.60
CA ILE A 145 -4.21 24.73 1.14
C ILE A 145 -3.66 25.73 0.12
N ASP A 146 -4.14 25.65 -1.11
CA ASP A 146 -3.87 26.61 -2.17
C ASP A 146 -4.84 27.78 -2.08
N LEU A 147 -4.32 29.01 -2.02
CA LEU A 147 -5.14 30.23 -2.01
C LEU A 147 -5.64 30.61 -3.41
N PHE A 148 -5.06 30.01 -4.46
CA PHE A 148 -5.40 30.30 -5.86
C PHE A 148 -5.65 29.02 -6.67
N PRO A 149 -6.55 28.11 -6.29
CA PRO A 149 -6.70 26.73 -6.81
C PRO A 149 -7.16 26.65 -8.28
N ALA A 150 -7.04 27.72 -9.03
CA ALA A 150 -7.30 27.78 -10.46
C ALA A 150 -6.16 28.49 -11.24
N LEU A 151 -5.03 28.77 -10.61
CA LEU A 151 -3.93 29.55 -11.15
C LEU A 151 -2.59 28.85 -10.91
N SER A 152 -2.26 27.88 -11.76
CA SER A 152 -1.05 27.06 -11.68
C SER A 152 0.24 27.89 -11.66
N HIS A 153 0.74 28.35 -10.66
CA HIS A 153 1.95 29.11 -10.36
C HIS A 153 1.70 30.15 -9.26
N SER A 154 0.56 30.02 -8.59
CA SER A 154 0.15 30.92 -7.53
C SER A 154 -0.53 30.09 -6.43
N TRP A 155 0.04 30.03 -5.22
CA TRP A 155 -0.47 29.20 -4.12
C TRP A 155 -0.46 29.93 -2.77
N SER A 156 0.21 31.08 -2.63
CA SER A 156 0.27 31.83 -1.39
C SER A 156 -0.02 33.32 -1.56
N ASP A 157 -0.56 33.91 -0.49
CA ASP A 157 -0.92 35.29 -0.33
C ASP A 157 -0.74 35.64 1.17
N ALA A 158 0.43 36.21 1.52
CA ALA A 158 0.83 36.35 2.91
C ALA A 158 0.09 37.47 3.66
N ASP A 159 -0.32 38.51 2.95
CA ASP A 159 -1.02 39.67 3.54
C ASP A 159 -2.53 39.66 3.32
N GLY A 160 -3.04 38.74 2.48
CA GLY A 160 -4.47 38.52 2.28
C GLY A 160 -5.16 39.54 1.37
N ASP A 161 -4.45 40.11 0.40
CA ASP A 161 -5.00 41.11 -0.52
C ASP A 161 -5.51 40.52 -1.85
N ASN A 162 -5.41 39.22 -2.03
CA ASN A 162 -5.75 38.42 -3.21
C ASN A 162 -4.81 38.61 -4.42
N TYR A 163 -3.58 39.05 -4.17
CA TYR A 163 -2.47 38.94 -5.12
C TYR A 163 -1.50 37.86 -4.65
N SER A 164 -0.85 37.24 -5.61
CA SER A 164 0.02 36.08 -5.33
C SER A 164 1.45 36.52 -4.98
N ASP A 165 2.01 35.95 -3.92
CA ASP A 165 3.42 36.13 -3.54
C ASP A 165 4.40 35.61 -4.59
N GLN A 166 3.92 34.81 -5.57
CA GLN A 166 4.78 34.25 -6.62
C GLN A 166 5.05 35.26 -7.72
N GLU A 167 6.32 35.43 -8.05
CA GLU A 167 6.75 36.32 -9.12
C GLU A 167 6.39 35.82 -10.54
N GLY A 168 6.02 36.71 -11.41
CA GLY A 168 5.82 36.41 -12.84
C GLY A 168 4.45 35.85 -13.20
N THR A 169 3.52 35.89 -12.27
CA THR A 169 2.11 35.55 -12.52
C THR A 169 1.31 36.77 -13.00
N ALA A 170 0.08 36.54 -13.46
CA ALA A 170 -0.80 37.62 -13.88
C ALA A 170 -1.32 38.50 -12.71
N ILE A 171 -1.20 37.95 -11.50
CA ILE A 171 -1.66 38.53 -10.24
C ILE A 171 -0.52 38.64 -9.21
N THR A 172 0.72 38.78 -9.67
CA THR A 172 1.87 38.95 -8.77
C THR A 172 1.69 40.14 -7.87
N ASP A 173 1.91 39.93 -6.55
CA ASP A 173 2.00 41.01 -5.58
C ASP A 173 3.43 41.62 -5.58
N ASP A 174 3.52 42.94 -5.73
CA ASP A 174 4.79 43.65 -5.65
C ASP A 174 5.19 43.99 -4.19
N CYS A 175 4.27 43.80 -3.21
CA CYS A 175 4.47 44.10 -1.80
C CYS A 175 3.94 42.99 -0.89
N PRO A 176 4.44 41.74 -0.93
CA PRO A 176 3.83 40.53 -0.33
C PRO A 176 3.64 40.55 1.20
N GLU A 177 4.09 41.59 1.90
CA GLU A 177 3.93 41.74 3.35
C GLU A 177 3.03 42.96 3.70
N GLU A 178 2.51 43.70 2.71
CA GLU A 178 1.74 44.93 2.92
C GLU A 178 0.44 44.90 2.10
N HIS A 179 -0.67 44.59 2.72
CA HIS A 179 -2.00 44.57 2.10
C HIS A 179 -2.26 45.80 1.25
N GLY A 180 -2.29 45.61 -0.06
CA GLY A 180 -2.46 46.65 -1.06
C GLY A 180 -3.63 46.37 -1.99
N ASN A 181 -3.71 47.16 -3.05
CA ASN A 181 -4.64 46.97 -4.15
C ASN A 181 -4.02 47.40 -5.49
N SER A 182 -2.68 47.44 -5.55
CA SER A 182 -1.96 47.85 -6.75
C SER A 182 -1.64 46.67 -7.65
N THR A 183 -2.17 46.66 -8.85
CA THR A 183 -1.78 45.78 -9.93
C THR A 183 -0.61 46.40 -10.68
N GLY A 184 0.62 46.08 -10.29
CA GLY A 184 1.77 46.20 -11.17
C GLY A 184 2.25 47.63 -11.50
N ASP A 185 2.50 48.45 -10.50
CA ASP A 185 3.36 49.64 -10.65
C ASP A 185 4.80 49.31 -10.19
N ARG A 186 5.51 48.54 -11.00
CA ARG A 186 6.98 48.51 -10.91
C ARG A 186 7.53 49.86 -11.31
N LEU A 187 7.92 50.68 -10.36
CA LEU A 187 8.77 51.84 -10.59
C LEU A 187 10.24 51.43 -10.57
#